data_c4967e3e1e4fa800dac405c998a0423a
#
_entry.id   c4967e3e1e4fa800dac405c998a0423a
#
_cell.length_a   1.000
_cell.length_b   1.000
_cell.length_c   1.000
_cell.angle_alpha   90.00
_cell.angle_beta   90.00
_cell.angle_gamma   90.00
#
_symmetry.space_group_name_H-M   'P 1'
#
loop_
_entity.id
_entity.type
_entity.pdbx_description
1 polymer ?
#
loop_
_entity_poly.entity_id
_entity_poly.type
_entity_poly.pdbx_seq_one_letter_code
_entity_poly.pdbx_strand_id
1 'polypeptide(L)'
;LVANDISNARAKALLRNLELFGSENVLVTNETPAGLADVFPGFFDKILVDAPCSGEGMFRKDEAVIGTWTPERPDFFADLQREITSNAVKMLRPGGLMMYSTCTFAPQEDEGTVSFLLENFPEMELIEMEGYEGFSKGNPVWGNGDPEIEKTVRIWPHKMNGEGHYLALFRKKGEAIPYETEEKPIEKKNKKQKNRKKDRGTEAPGPSKAEKQILSDFLSRMTAPIPVEELEVRAGKVYHSPSLPDGVRNLHFLRNGLYLGELKKDRFEPSQPFAVTLSADKFKDYMNLKADDERTEKYLHGETISVEPGETASPSGWKLVCVDGFGLGWGKLVNGTLKNKYPVGWRK
;
A
#
# COMPACT_ATOMS: atom_id res chain seq x y z
N LEU A 1 -5.16 2.42 2.49
CA LEU A 1 -4.66 2.11 1.15
C LEU A 1 -5.02 0.67 0.80
N VAL A 2 -5.66 0.46 -0.37
CA VAL A 2 -5.81 -0.87 -0.99
C VAL A 2 -4.84 -0.92 -2.17
N ALA A 3 -3.99 -1.94 -2.19
CA ALA A 3 -3.01 -2.15 -3.25
C ALA A 3 -3.21 -3.55 -3.84
N ASN A 4 -3.30 -3.66 -5.15
CA ASN A 4 -3.63 -4.89 -5.83
C ASN A 4 -2.68 -5.21 -6.98
N ASP A 5 -2.38 -6.46 -7.14
CA ASP A 5 -1.81 -7.00 -8.38
C ASP A 5 -2.34 -8.42 -8.61
N ILE A 6 -2.77 -8.71 -9.83
CA ILE A 6 -3.28 -10.04 -10.21
C ILE A 6 -2.19 -11.12 -10.20
N SER A 7 -0.92 -10.73 -10.34
CA SER A 7 0.22 -11.64 -10.21
C SER A 7 0.62 -11.78 -8.74
N ASN A 8 0.55 -12.99 -8.20
CA ASN A 8 0.96 -13.27 -6.82
C ASN A 8 2.42 -12.87 -6.53
N ALA A 9 3.31 -13.05 -7.50
CA ALA A 9 4.72 -12.67 -7.35
C ALA A 9 4.87 -11.15 -7.23
N ARG A 10 4.16 -10.38 -8.09
CA ARG A 10 4.19 -8.91 -8.07
C ARG A 10 3.47 -8.36 -6.84
N ALA A 11 2.36 -8.96 -6.42
CA ALA A 11 1.66 -8.59 -5.18
C ALA A 11 2.56 -8.75 -3.93
N LYS A 12 3.42 -9.78 -3.90
CA LYS A 12 4.45 -9.93 -2.84
C LYS A 12 5.51 -8.84 -2.88
N ALA A 13 5.98 -8.46 -4.06
CA ALA A 13 6.93 -7.36 -4.23
C ALA A 13 6.30 -6.01 -3.83
N LEU A 14 5.04 -5.78 -4.22
CA LEU A 14 4.24 -4.63 -3.82
C LEU A 14 4.09 -4.55 -2.29
N LEU A 15 3.74 -5.66 -1.63
CA LEU A 15 3.68 -5.73 -0.17
C LEU A 15 5.02 -5.34 0.47
N ARG A 16 6.13 -5.90 -0.03
CA ARG A 16 7.47 -5.59 0.48
C ARG A 16 7.79 -4.09 0.38
N ASN A 17 7.48 -3.47 -0.75
CA ASN A 17 7.70 -2.04 -0.93
C ASN A 17 6.86 -1.21 0.05
N LEU A 18 5.58 -1.54 0.23
CA LEU A 18 4.70 -0.85 1.18
C LEU A 18 5.18 -1.01 2.63
N GLU A 19 5.72 -2.19 2.99
CA GLU A 19 6.35 -2.42 4.29
C GLU A 19 7.62 -1.57 4.47
N LEU A 20 8.45 -1.44 3.43
CA LEU A 20 9.66 -0.59 3.46
C LEU A 20 9.32 0.89 3.65
N PHE A 21 8.22 1.36 3.04
CA PHE A 21 7.72 2.73 3.21
C PHE A 21 6.97 2.97 4.53
N GLY A 22 6.83 1.96 5.39
CA GLY A 22 6.16 2.11 6.69
C GLY A 22 4.67 2.39 6.58
N SER A 23 4.00 1.84 5.56
CA SER A 23 2.56 2.01 5.39
C SER A 23 1.78 1.20 6.44
N GLU A 24 0.99 1.87 7.29
CA GLU A 24 0.26 1.24 8.41
C GLU A 24 -1.09 0.65 7.96
N ASN A 25 -1.94 1.47 7.35
CA ASN A 25 -3.31 1.11 6.96
C ASN A 25 -3.35 0.54 5.55
N VAL A 26 -2.93 -0.71 5.37
CA VAL A 26 -2.78 -1.34 4.06
C VAL A 26 -3.57 -2.64 3.95
N LEU A 27 -4.33 -2.78 2.87
CA LEU A 27 -4.83 -4.05 2.36
C LEU A 27 -4.09 -4.36 1.06
N VAL A 28 -3.35 -5.47 1.01
CA VAL A 28 -2.68 -5.94 -0.21
C VAL A 28 -3.40 -7.16 -0.73
N THR A 29 -3.97 -7.05 -1.92
CA THR A 29 -4.79 -8.08 -2.56
C THR A 29 -4.10 -8.69 -3.78
N ASN A 30 -4.53 -9.91 -4.11
CA ASN A 30 -4.16 -10.61 -5.33
C ASN A 30 -5.45 -11.02 -6.03
N GLU A 31 -6.16 -10.02 -6.59
CA GLU A 31 -7.52 -10.14 -7.10
C GLU A 31 -7.68 -9.56 -8.50
N THR A 32 -8.74 -9.99 -9.17
CA THR A 32 -9.19 -9.39 -10.42
C THR A 32 -9.83 -8.01 -10.17
N PRO A 33 -9.76 -7.07 -11.13
CA PRO A 33 -10.46 -5.79 -11.02
C PRO A 33 -11.97 -5.94 -10.78
N ALA A 34 -12.60 -6.94 -11.39
CA ALA A 34 -14.03 -7.23 -11.21
C ALA A 34 -14.33 -7.68 -9.76
N GLY A 35 -13.52 -8.60 -9.21
CA GLY A 35 -13.67 -9.04 -7.82
C GLY A 35 -13.50 -7.91 -6.81
N LEU A 36 -12.61 -6.95 -7.07
CA LEU A 36 -12.49 -5.75 -6.26
C LEU A 36 -13.71 -4.84 -6.40
N ALA A 37 -14.24 -4.66 -7.61
CA ALA A 37 -15.40 -3.80 -7.86
C ALA A 37 -16.68 -4.32 -7.18
N ASP A 38 -16.81 -5.63 -7.01
CA ASP A 38 -17.93 -6.24 -6.27
C ASP A 38 -17.89 -5.91 -4.77
N VAL A 39 -16.70 -5.71 -4.21
CA VAL A 39 -16.51 -5.46 -2.77
C VAL A 39 -16.43 -3.97 -2.44
N PHE A 40 -15.92 -3.15 -3.36
CA PHE A 40 -15.66 -1.73 -3.14
C PHE A 40 -16.45 -0.78 -4.07
N PRO A 41 -17.77 -0.95 -4.29
CA PRO A 41 -18.51 -0.07 -5.18
C PRO A 41 -18.56 1.36 -4.61
N GLY A 42 -18.13 2.36 -5.39
CA GLY A 42 -18.13 3.77 -4.98
C GLY A 42 -17.35 4.08 -3.70
N PHE A 43 -16.31 3.32 -3.43
CA PHE A 43 -15.59 3.35 -2.14
C PHE A 43 -14.39 4.30 -2.13
N PHE A 44 -13.63 4.37 -3.22
CA PHE A 44 -12.34 5.06 -3.21
C PHE A 44 -12.44 6.54 -3.57
N ASP A 45 -11.72 7.37 -2.82
CA ASP A 45 -11.51 8.79 -3.13
C ASP A 45 -10.57 8.98 -4.31
N LYS A 46 -9.55 8.13 -4.37
CA LYS A 46 -8.49 8.19 -5.38
C LYS A 46 -8.14 6.78 -5.82
N ILE A 47 -8.03 6.60 -7.13
CA ILE A 47 -7.58 5.36 -7.75
C ILE A 47 -6.40 5.67 -8.65
N LEU A 48 -5.32 4.91 -8.52
CA LEU A 48 -4.21 4.87 -9.47
C LEU A 48 -4.31 3.55 -10.24
N VAL A 49 -4.44 3.65 -11.56
CA VAL A 49 -4.37 2.53 -12.49
C VAL A 49 -3.04 2.61 -13.22
N ASP A 50 -2.05 1.87 -12.72
CA ASP A 50 -0.80 1.60 -13.44
C ASP A 50 -1.05 0.37 -14.31
N ALA A 51 -1.47 0.63 -15.55
CA ALA A 51 -2.08 -0.39 -16.39
C ALA A 51 -1.02 -1.30 -17.07
N PRO A 52 -1.30 -2.61 -17.18
CA PRO A 52 -0.49 -3.45 -18.06
C PRO A 52 -0.58 -2.92 -19.49
N CYS A 53 0.56 -2.82 -20.18
CA CYS A 53 0.65 -2.22 -21.51
C CYS A 53 1.69 -2.92 -22.39
N SER A 54 1.75 -2.57 -23.67
CA SER A 54 2.73 -3.10 -24.63
C SER A 54 4.17 -2.70 -24.33
N GLY A 55 4.37 -1.57 -23.60
CA GLY A 55 5.61 -1.26 -22.90
C GLY A 55 6.71 -0.63 -23.76
N GLU A 56 6.41 0.01 -24.89
CA GLU A 56 7.41 0.63 -25.77
C GLU A 56 8.26 1.68 -25.06
N GLY A 57 7.70 2.37 -24.06
CA GLY A 57 8.43 3.33 -23.25
C GLY A 57 9.56 2.72 -22.44
N MET A 58 9.55 1.40 -22.24
CA MET A 58 10.53 0.66 -21.46
C MET A 58 11.64 0.02 -22.29
N PHE A 59 11.59 0.09 -23.63
CA PHE A 59 12.55 -0.57 -24.54
C PHE A 59 14.01 -0.22 -24.25
N ARG A 60 14.27 1.01 -23.80
CA ARG A 60 15.62 1.44 -23.44
C ARG A 60 16.13 0.83 -22.13
N LYS A 61 15.22 0.54 -21.21
CA LYS A 61 15.54 0.04 -19.86
C LYS A 61 15.55 -1.48 -19.77
N ASP A 62 14.69 -2.15 -20.55
CA ASP A 62 14.50 -3.59 -20.52
C ASP A 62 14.40 -4.18 -21.92
N GLU A 63 15.51 -4.71 -22.40
CA GLU A 63 15.59 -5.34 -23.73
C GLU A 63 14.67 -6.58 -23.87
N ALA A 64 14.32 -7.23 -22.75
CA ALA A 64 13.41 -8.38 -22.79
C ALA A 64 12.00 -7.98 -23.26
N VAL A 65 11.58 -6.74 -23.05
CA VAL A 65 10.30 -6.21 -23.53
C VAL A 65 10.30 -6.15 -25.06
N ILE A 66 11.42 -5.75 -25.68
CA ILE A 66 11.56 -5.70 -27.15
C ILE A 66 11.34 -7.09 -27.75
N GLY A 67 11.95 -8.12 -27.14
CA GLY A 67 11.86 -9.50 -27.62
C GLY A 67 10.46 -10.12 -27.53
N THR A 68 9.57 -9.53 -26.75
CA THR A 68 8.18 -10.00 -26.60
C THR A 68 7.16 -9.12 -27.29
N TRP A 69 7.57 -7.98 -27.85
CA TRP A 69 6.66 -7.04 -28.50
C TRP A 69 6.26 -7.52 -29.90
N THR A 70 4.98 -7.38 -30.24
CA THR A 70 4.43 -7.63 -31.59
C THR A 70 3.42 -6.53 -31.93
N PRO A 71 3.10 -6.29 -33.23
CA PRO A 71 2.15 -5.25 -33.63
C PRO A 71 0.72 -5.43 -33.07
N GLU A 72 0.34 -6.64 -32.67
CA GLU A 72 -0.98 -6.97 -32.11
C GLU A 72 -1.07 -6.71 -30.60
N ARG A 73 0.06 -6.54 -29.92
CA ARG A 73 0.07 -6.32 -28.47
C ARG A 73 -0.66 -5.06 -28.02
N PRO A 74 -0.54 -3.90 -28.70
CA PRO A 74 -1.28 -2.70 -28.31
C PRO A 74 -2.79 -2.91 -28.27
N ASP A 75 -3.38 -3.60 -29.25
CA ASP A 75 -4.82 -3.85 -29.29
C ASP A 75 -5.25 -4.79 -28.15
N PHE A 76 -4.47 -5.84 -27.89
CA PHE A 76 -4.72 -6.76 -26.76
C PHE A 76 -4.70 -6.01 -25.41
N PHE A 77 -3.70 -5.16 -25.18
CA PHE A 77 -3.61 -4.42 -23.93
C PHE A 77 -4.67 -3.32 -23.83
N ALA A 78 -5.05 -2.68 -24.93
CA ALA A 78 -6.12 -1.70 -24.95
C ALA A 78 -7.45 -2.31 -24.47
N ASP A 79 -7.79 -3.52 -24.92
CA ASP A 79 -9.00 -4.21 -24.46
C ASP A 79 -8.94 -4.56 -22.96
N LEU A 80 -7.79 -5.03 -22.48
CA LEU A 80 -7.58 -5.30 -21.06
C LEU A 80 -7.65 -4.03 -20.20
N GLN A 81 -7.09 -2.92 -20.68
CA GLN A 81 -7.12 -1.63 -20.01
C GLN A 81 -8.55 -1.06 -19.92
N ARG A 82 -9.38 -1.25 -20.95
CA ARG A 82 -10.81 -0.88 -20.94
C ARG A 82 -11.57 -1.67 -19.88
N GLU A 83 -11.29 -2.95 -19.72
CA GLU A 83 -11.87 -3.76 -18.65
C GLU A 83 -11.45 -3.27 -17.26
N ILE A 84 -10.15 -3.06 -17.04
CA ILE A 84 -9.59 -2.59 -15.77
C ILE A 84 -10.17 -1.23 -15.39
N THR A 85 -10.15 -0.27 -16.31
CA THR A 85 -10.61 1.10 -16.05
C THR A 85 -12.11 1.17 -15.86
N SER A 86 -12.91 0.35 -16.57
CA SER A 86 -14.35 0.24 -16.35
C SER A 86 -14.68 -0.22 -14.93
N ASN A 87 -13.92 -1.18 -14.39
CA ASN A 87 -14.08 -1.61 -13.00
C ASN A 87 -13.57 -0.54 -12.02
N ALA A 88 -12.51 0.19 -12.35
CA ALA A 88 -12.03 1.30 -11.53
C ALA A 88 -13.08 2.42 -11.41
N VAL A 89 -13.78 2.77 -12.48
CA VAL A 89 -14.88 3.75 -12.45
C VAL A 89 -16.00 3.32 -11.51
N LYS A 90 -16.34 2.02 -11.45
CA LYS A 90 -17.35 1.49 -10.52
C LYS A 90 -16.93 1.66 -9.06
N MET A 91 -15.63 1.51 -8.79
CA MET A 91 -15.06 1.62 -7.44
C MET A 91 -14.85 3.07 -6.99
N LEU A 92 -14.76 4.01 -7.93
CA LEU A 92 -14.54 5.43 -7.64
C LEU A 92 -15.84 6.07 -7.14
N ARG A 93 -15.77 6.79 -6.01
CA ARG A 93 -16.92 7.54 -5.50
C ARG A 93 -17.18 8.81 -6.33
N PRO A 94 -18.40 9.38 -6.27
CA PRO A 94 -18.65 10.72 -6.80
C PRO A 94 -17.67 11.75 -6.23
N GLY A 95 -17.16 12.65 -7.06
CA GLY A 95 -16.12 13.62 -6.71
C GLY A 95 -14.69 13.04 -6.61
N GLY A 96 -14.53 11.73 -6.73
CA GLY A 96 -13.22 11.04 -6.66
C GLY A 96 -12.35 11.26 -7.89
N LEU A 97 -11.07 11.01 -7.74
CA LEU A 97 -10.05 11.16 -8.80
C LEU A 97 -9.50 9.80 -9.22
N MET A 98 -9.33 9.61 -10.53
CA MET A 98 -8.65 8.43 -11.09
C MET A 98 -7.49 8.89 -11.97
N MET A 99 -6.29 8.41 -11.64
CA MET A 99 -5.12 8.54 -12.49
C MET A 99 -4.96 7.25 -13.31
N TYR A 100 -4.97 7.37 -14.61
CA TYR A 100 -4.61 6.31 -15.54
C TYR A 100 -3.20 6.54 -16.04
N SER A 101 -2.36 5.50 -16.02
CA SER A 101 -0.99 5.57 -16.53
C SER A 101 -0.60 4.31 -17.29
N THR A 102 0.25 4.51 -18.32
CA THR A 102 0.90 3.45 -19.08
C THR A 102 2.36 3.80 -19.33
N CYS A 103 3.18 2.82 -19.65
CA CYS A 103 4.54 3.00 -20.14
C CYS A 103 4.64 2.63 -21.65
N THR A 104 3.64 2.97 -22.45
CA THR A 104 3.60 2.74 -23.89
C THR A 104 3.53 4.06 -24.66
N PHE A 105 3.65 4.00 -25.98
CA PHE A 105 3.41 5.11 -26.91
C PHE A 105 2.25 4.82 -27.86
N ALA A 106 1.64 3.64 -27.74
CA ALA A 106 0.58 3.18 -28.63
C ALA A 106 -0.70 4.00 -28.41
N PRO A 107 -1.21 4.71 -29.43
CA PRO A 107 -2.43 5.51 -29.30
C PRO A 107 -3.67 4.71 -28.87
N GLN A 108 -3.77 3.45 -29.26
CA GLN A 108 -4.88 2.57 -28.89
C GLN A 108 -4.99 2.38 -27.38
N GLU A 109 -3.83 2.30 -26.71
CA GLU A 109 -3.71 2.11 -25.27
C GLU A 109 -3.82 3.43 -24.49
N ASP A 110 -3.41 4.53 -25.11
CA ASP A 110 -3.33 5.86 -24.51
C ASP A 110 -4.63 6.65 -24.77
N GLU A 111 -4.65 7.48 -25.82
CA GLU A 111 -5.83 8.29 -26.19
C GLU A 111 -7.06 7.44 -26.51
N GLY A 112 -6.85 6.23 -27.07
CA GLY A 112 -7.95 5.30 -27.36
C GLY A 112 -8.67 4.81 -26.10
N THR A 113 -7.94 4.49 -25.02
CA THR A 113 -8.53 4.12 -23.73
C THR A 113 -9.20 5.33 -23.07
N VAL A 114 -8.61 6.52 -23.18
CA VAL A 114 -9.23 7.75 -22.68
C VAL A 114 -10.53 8.06 -23.43
N SER A 115 -10.53 7.95 -24.75
CA SER A 115 -11.74 8.14 -25.59
C SER A 115 -12.85 7.17 -25.19
N PHE A 116 -12.49 5.89 -25.01
CA PHE A 116 -13.42 4.86 -24.54
C PHE A 116 -14.06 5.25 -23.20
N LEU A 117 -13.27 5.76 -22.24
CA LEU A 117 -13.77 6.18 -20.95
C LEU A 117 -14.74 7.36 -21.06
N LEU A 118 -14.41 8.38 -21.84
CA LEU A 118 -15.26 9.57 -22.02
C LEU A 118 -16.58 9.23 -22.73
N GLU A 119 -16.57 8.30 -23.68
CA GLU A 119 -17.74 7.87 -24.44
C GLU A 119 -18.69 6.97 -23.61
N ASN A 120 -18.14 6.06 -22.80
CA ASN A 120 -18.93 5.05 -22.09
C ASN A 120 -19.30 5.43 -20.65
N PHE A 121 -18.62 6.43 -20.07
CA PHE A 121 -18.83 6.90 -18.70
C PHE A 121 -18.98 8.43 -18.68
N PRO A 122 -20.17 8.96 -19.02
CA PRO A 122 -20.42 10.41 -19.12
C PRO A 122 -20.26 11.13 -17.76
N GLU A 123 -20.22 10.37 -16.67
CA GLU A 123 -19.89 10.89 -15.35
C GLU A 123 -18.39 11.16 -15.15
N MET A 124 -17.52 10.70 -16.04
CA MET A 124 -16.10 10.99 -15.98
C MET A 124 -15.74 12.23 -16.79
N GLU A 125 -14.83 13.02 -16.28
CA GLU A 125 -14.28 14.19 -16.98
C GLU A 125 -12.76 14.25 -16.81
N LEU A 126 -12.03 14.75 -17.81
CA LEU A 126 -10.59 14.96 -17.73
C LEU A 126 -10.26 16.23 -16.97
N ILE A 127 -9.25 16.13 -16.09
CA ILE A 127 -8.68 17.25 -15.35
C ILE A 127 -7.32 17.57 -15.94
N GLU A 128 -7.08 18.85 -16.24
CA GLU A 128 -5.76 19.30 -16.68
C GLU A 128 -4.76 19.15 -15.51
N MET A 129 -3.62 18.54 -15.81
CA MET A 129 -2.53 18.40 -14.85
C MET A 129 -1.55 19.56 -15.00
N GLU A 130 -0.86 19.90 -13.90
CA GLU A 130 0.22 20.85 -13.91
C GLU A 130 1.30 20.41 -14.92
N GLY A 131 1.72 21.33 -15.79
CA GLY A 131 2.74 21.05 -16.80
C GLY A 131 4.14 21.14 -16.20
N TYR A 132 4.97 20.15 -16.53
CA TYR A 132 6.41 20.16 -16.25
C TYR A 132 7.20 20.25 -17.54
N GLU A 133 8.46 20.75 -17.45
CA GLU A 133 9.36 20.79 -18.59
C GLU A 133 9.53 19.39 -19.21
N GLY A 134 9.36 19.29 -20.51
CA GLY A 134 9.41 18.03 -21.25
C GLY A 134 8.07 17.32 -21.44
N PHE A 135 7.02 17.70 -20.71
CA PHE A 135 5.67 17.17 -20.92
C PHE A 135 5.09 17.65 -22.26
N SER A 136 4.39 16.76 -22.92
CA SER A 136 3.63 17.03 -24.14
C SER A 136 2.16 16.75 -23.89
N LYS A 137 1.26 17.51 -24.51
CA LYS A 137 -0.16 17.24 -24.51
C LYS A 137 -0.50 15.94 -25.25
N GLY A 138 -1.58 15.28 -24.87
CA GLY A 138 -2.18 14.23 -25.67
C GLY A 138 -2.68 14.75 -27.00
N ASN A 139 -2.84 13.86 -27.96
CA ASN A 139 -3.25 14.22 -29.32
C ASN A 139 -4.68 13.74 -29.62
N PRO A 140 -5.67 14.64 -29.75
CA PRO A 140 -7.05 14.28 -30.06
C PRO A 140 -7.22 13.40 -31.29
N VAL A 141 -6.36 13.58 -32.32
CA VAL A 141 -6.43 12.80 -33.57
C VAL A 141 -6.07 11.31 -33.34
N TRP A 142 -5.35 10.99 -32.29
CA TRP A 142 -5.00 9.62 -31.91
C TRP A 142 -6.09 8.94 -31.08
N GLY A 143 -7.10 9.71 -30.65
CA GLY A 143 -8.32 9.23 -30.03
C GLY A 143 -9.52 9.42 -30.93
N ASN A 144 -10.64 9.83 -30.35
CA ASN A 144 -11.90 10.09 -31.06
C ASN A 144 -12.08 11.54 -31.57
N GLY A 145 -11.05 12.35 -31.47
CA GLY A 145 -11.07 13.76 -31.86
C GLY A 145 -11.57 14.73 -30.80
N ASP A 146 -11.91 14.26 -29.61
CA ASP A 146 -12.33 15.12 -28.49
C ASP A 146 -11.18 16.04 -28.05
N PRO A 147 -11.34 17.39 -28.10
CA PRO A 147 -10.30 18.32 -27.68
C PRO A 147 -9.92 18.19 -26.20
N GLU A 148 -10.78 17.64 -25.36
CA GLU A 148 -10.48 17.37 -23.95
C GLU A 148 -9.25 16.45 -23.77
N ILE A 149 -8.92 15.62 -24.77
CA ILE A 149 -7.74 14.74 -24.77
C ILE A 149 -6.43 15.54 -24.62
N GLU A 150 -6.39 16.81 -25.04
CA GLU A 150 -5.23 17.68 -24.81
C GLU A 150 -4.87 17.87 -23.33
N LYS A 151 -5.78 17.56 -22.39
CA LYS A 151 -5.53 17.60 -20.97
C LYS A 151 -4.68 16.43 -20.47
N THR A 152 -4.51 15.39 -21.28
CA THR A 152 -3.63 14.26 -20.98
C THR A 152 -2.17 14.60 -21.25
N VAL A 153 -1.26 13.80 -20.73
CA VAL A 153 0.19 14.06 -20.81
C VAL A 153 0.90 12.89 -21.46
N ARG A 154 1.75 13.20 -22.42
CA ARG A 154 2.75 12.28 -22.97
C ARG A 154 4.14 12.69 -22.53
N ILE A 155 4.87 11.73 -21.98
CA ILE A 155 6.27 11.89 -21.56
C ILE A 155 7.14 11.15 -22.58
N TRP A 156 7.97 11.91 -23.28
CA TRP A 156 8.82 11.40 -24.34
C TRP A 156 10.29 11.35 -23.90
N PRO A 157 10.99 10.21 -24.04
CA PRO A 157 12.39 10.07 -23.61
C PRO A 157 13.38 10.96 -24.36
N HIS A 158 12.98 11.54 -25.51
CA HIS A 158 13.79 12.51 -26.25
C HIS A 158 13.59 13.96 -25.79
N LYS A 159 12.61 14.23 -24.94
CA LYS A 159 12.32 15.56 -24.38
C LYS A 159 12.73 15.70 -22.93
N MET A 160 12.91 14.59 -22.22
CA MET A 160 13.35 14.62 -20.82
C MET A 160 14.12 13.35 -20.45
N ASN A 161 14.94 13.43 -19.41
CA ASN A 161 15.65 12.27 -18.87
C ASN A 161 14.68 11.36 -18.12
N GLY A 162 14.25 10.29 -18.75
CA GLY A 162 13.30 9.33 -18.19
C GLY A 162 12.86 8.31 -19.22
N GLU A 163 12.02 7.39 -18.79
CA GLU A 163 11.34 6.43 -19.66
C GLU A 163 10.05 7.06 -20.22
N GLY A 164 9.47 6.45 -21.28
CA GLY A 164 8.22 6.91 -21.85
C GLY A 164 7.03 6.63 -20.95
N HIS A 165 6.12 7.59 -20.87
CA HIS A 165 4.87 7.43 -20.10
C HIS A 165 3.72 8.21 -20.72
N TYR A 166 2.52 7.71 -20.45
CA TYR A 166 1.27 8.42 -20.69
C TYR A 166 0.49 8.57 -19.38
N LEU A 167 -0.15 9.73 -19.17
CA LEU A 167 -0.91 10.03 -17.98
C LEU A 167 -2.25 10.70 -18.33
N ALA A 168 -3.33 10.25 -17.72
CA ALA A 168 -4.64 10.89 -17.82
C ALA A 168 -5.28 10.98 -16.43
N LEU A 169 -5.62 12.18 -15.98
CA LEU A 169 -6.28 12.41 -14.71
C LEU A 169 -7.77 12.65 -14.94
N PHE A 170 -8.60 11.82 -14.35
CA PHE A 170 -10.04 11.91 -14.39
C PHE A 170 -10.63 12.31 -13.04
N ARG A 171 -11.78 12.99 -13.08
CA ARG A 171 -12.68 13.17 -11.97
C ARG A 171 -14.03 12.52 -12.28
N LYS A 172 -14.63 11.85 -11.30
CA LYS A 172 -16.01 11.41 -11.38
C LYS A 172 -16.92 12.53 -10.91
N LYS A 173 -17.82 13.00 -11.77
CA LYS A 173 -18.78 14.06 -11.46
C LYS A 173 -19.64 13.70 -10.25
N GLY A 174 -20.12 14.69 -9.53
CA GLY A 174 -20.94 14.54 -8.33
C GLY A 174 -20.26 15.13 -7.09
N GLU A 175 -21.06 15.36 -6.06
CA GLU A 175 -20.53 15.83 -4.78
C GLU A 175 -19.89 14.69 -4.01
N ALA A 176 -18.68 14.93 -3.50
CA ALA A 176 -18.05 14.03 -2.55
C ALA A 176 -18.90 14.02 -1.27
N ILE A 177 -19.57 12.91 -1.01
CA ILE A 177 -20.25 12.72 0.28
C ILE A 177 -19.13 12.70 1.33
N PRO A 178 -19.13 13.64 2.30
CA PRO A 178 -18.16 13.59 3.38
C PRO A 178 -18.25 12.22 4.05
N TYR A 179 -17.11 11.60 4.35
CA TYR A 179 -17.10 10.44 5.25
C TYR A 179 -17.72 10.93 6.57
N GLU A 180 -18.93 10.49 6.85
CA GLU A 180 -19.41 10.52 8.22
C GLU A 180 -18.49 9.54 8.96
N THR A 181 -17.54 10.10 9.70
CA THR A 181 -16.89 9.39 10.80
C THR A 181 -17.98 9.21 11.87
N GLU A 182 -18.95 8.35 11.59
CA GLU A 182 -19.76 7.81 12.67
C GLU A 182 -18.80 7.00 13.55
N GLU A 183 -18.27 7.65 14.57
CA GLU A 183 -17.95 6.97 15.82
C GLU A 183 -19.28 6.39 16.33
N LYS A 184 -19.66 5.23 15.79
CA LYS A 184 -20.76 4.46 16.36
C LYS A 184 -20.29 4.07 17.75
N PRO A 185 -20.94 4.58 18.83
CA PRO A 185 -20.66 4.09 20.15
C PRO A 185 -20.84 2.57 20.09
N ILE A 186 -19.90 1.83 20.64
CA ILE A 186 -19.98 0.36 20.75
C ILE A 186 -21.21 0.06 21.59
N GLU A 187 -22.37 -0.05 20.93
CA GLU A 187 -23.56 -0.55 21.57
C GLU A 187 -23.29 -1.98 22.02
N LYS A 188 -23.22 -2.17 23.32
CA LYS A 188 -23.24 -3.49 23.97
C LYS A 188 -24.51 -4.21 23.53
N LYS A 189 -24.46 -4.94 22.42
CA LYS A 189 -25.57 -5.79 21.96
C LYS A 189 -25.85 -6.83 23.02
N ASN A 190 -26.96 -6.61 23.72
CA ASN A 190 -27.58 -7.56 24.66
C ASN A 190 -27.73 -8.92 23.98
N LYS A 191 -27.20 -9.96 24.67
CA LYS A 191 -27.41 -11.36 24.34
C LYS A 191 -28.91 -11.71 24.38
N LYS A 192 -29.61 -11.62 23.24
CA LYS A 192 -30.86 -12.35 22.96
C LYS A 192 -31.21 -12.25 21.47
N GLN A 193 -30.56 -13.09 20.64
CA GLN A 193 -31.20 -13.67 19.46
C GLN A 193 -30.42 -14.95 19.08
N LYS A 194 -30.86 -16.07 19.62
CA LYS A 194 -30.57 -17.42 19.12
C LYS A 194 -31.29 -17.59 17.79
N ASN A 195 -30.61 -18.22 16.83
CA ASN A 195 -31.06 -18.71 15.51
C ASN A 195 -30.92 -17.74 14.33
N ARG A 196 -29.68 -17.51 13.90
CA ARG A 196 -29.36 -17.35 12.47
C ARG A 196 -28.27 -18.36 12.10
N LYS A 197 -28.49 -19.06 10.98
CA LYS A 197 -27.59 -20.10 10.44
C LYS A 197 -26.15 -19.65 10.49
N LYS A 198 -25.27 -20.56 10.99
CA LYS A 198 -23.82 -20.41 10.97
C LYS A 198 -23.33 -20.19 9.56
N ASP A 199 -23.16 -18.92 9.18
CA ASP A 199 -22.25 -18.56 8.13
C ASP A 199 -20.83 -18.70 8.70
N ARG A 200 -20.01 -19.54 8.11
CA ARG A 200 -18.65 -19.85 8.55
C ARG A 200 -17.69 -18.76 8.09
N GLY A 201 -17.81 -17.58 8.70
CA GLY A 201 -16.82 -16.52 8.67
C GLY A 201 -16.43 -16.20 10.11
N THR A 202 -15.53 -16.99 10.69
CA THR A 202 -15.03 -16.73 12.04
C THR A 202 -14.28 -15.41 12.02
N GLU A 203 -14.78 -14.41 12.76
CA GLU A 203 -13.95 -13.29 13.19
C GLU A 203 -12.64 -13.84 13.71
N ALA A 204 -11.52 -13.25 13.30
CA ALA A 204 -10.24 -13.65 13.87
C ALA A 204 -10.35 -13.42 15.38
N PRO A 205 -10.07 -14.43 16.21
CA PRO A 205 -10.24 -14.29 17.64
C PRO A 205 -9.33 -13.18 18.13
N GLY A 206 -9.90 -12.26 18.90
CA GLY A 206 -9.09 -11.29 19.65
C GLY A 206 -8.15 -12.01 20.63
N PRO A 207 -7.12 -11.32 21.13
CA PRO A 207 -6.13 -11.92 22.02
C PRO A 207 -6.78 -12.44 23.32
N SER A 208 -6.35 -13.60 23.77
CA SER A 208 -6.71 -14.19 25.07
C SER A 208 -6.24 -13.28 26.21
N LYS A 209 -6.73 -13.53 27.43
CA LYS A 209 -6.34 -12.73 28.63
C LYS A 209 -4.83 -12.71 28.87
N ALA A 210 -4.13 -13.83 28.67
CA ALA A 210 -2.67 -13.92 28.83
C ALA A 210 -1.94 -13.16 27.71
N GLU A 211 -2.41 -13.29 26.49
CA GLU A 211 -1.85 -12.58 25.34
C GLU A 211 -2.06 -11.06 25.45
N LYS A 212 -3.22 -10.62 25.98
CA LYS A 212 -3.49 -9.19 26.25
C LYS A 212 -2.47 -8.60 27.21
N GLN A 213 -2.09 -9.33 28.26
CA GLN A 213 -1.09 -8.84 29.20
C GLN A 213 0.27 -8.66 28.53
N ILE A 214 0.74 -9.65 27.76
CA ILE A 214 2.02 -9.60 27.04
C ILE A 214 2.04 -8.44 26.04
N LEU A 215 0.94 -8.25 25.30
CA LEU A 215 0.81 -7.16 24.33
C LEU A 215 0.76 -5.78 25.00
N SER A 216 -0.03 -5.65 26.08
CA SER A 216 -0.13 -4.42 26.86
C SER A 216 1.23 -4.00 27.42
N ASP A 217 1.98 -4.94 27.98
CA ASP A 217 3.33 -4.68 28.52
C ASP A 217 4.31 -4.18 27.46
N PHE A 218 4.22 -4.69 26.24
CA PHE A 218 5.06 -4.20 25.13
C PHE A 218 4.56 -2.86 24.60
N LEU A 219 3.27 -2.74 24.30
CA LEU A 219 2.67 -1.55 23.67
C LEU A 219 2.63 -0.34 24.61
N SER A 220 2.70 -0.52 25.93
CA SER A 220 2.82 0.59 26.90
C SER A 220 4.09 1.43 26.73
N ARG A 221 5.06 0.92 25.98
CA ARG A 221 6.27 1.65 25.60
C ARG A 221 6.04 2.63 24.45
N MET A 222 4.91 2.53 23.75
CA MET A 222 4.50 3.52 22.76
C MET A 222 4.04 4.80 23.46
N THR A 223 4.24 5.95 22.85
CA THR A 223 3.75 7.25 23.33
C THR A 223 2.22 7.32 23.22
N ALA A 224 1.67 6.77 22.13
CA ALA A 224 0.24 6.54 21.92
C ALA A 224 0.02 5.04 21.71
N PRO A 225 -0.30 4.27 22.77
CA PRO A 225 -0.50 2.83 22.67
C PRO A 225 -1.72 2.48 21.81
N ILE A 226 -1.56 1.46 20.95
CA ILE A 226 -2.69 0.86 20.23
C ILE A 226 -3.53 0.07 21.25
N PRO A 227 -4.86 0.28 21.28
CA PRO A 227 -5.73 -0.50 22.17
C PRO A 227 -5.64 -2.00 21.83
N VAL A 228 -5.40 -2.82 22.85
CA VAL A 228 -5.22 -4.28 22.66
C VAL A 228 -6.49 -4.95 22.13
N GLU A 229 -7.64 -4.32 22.37
CA GLU A 229 -8.96 -4.75 21.92
C GLU A 229 -9.15 -4.63 20.40
N GLU A 230 -8.38 -3.76 19.74
CA GLU A 230 -8.38 -3.53 18.28
C GLU A 230 -7.45 -4.50 17.54
N LEU A 231 -6.71 -5.33 18.29
CA LEU A 231 -5.76 -6.25 17.71
C LEU A 231 -6.39 -7.59 17.34
N GLU A 232 -5.98 -8.12 16.21
CA GLU A 232 -6.31 -9.47 15.77
C GLU A 232 -5.11 -10.40 15.98
N VAL A 233 -5.37 -11.62 16.45
CA VAL A 233 -4.35 -12.66 16.61
C VAL A 233 -4.70 -13.84 15.72
N ARG A 234 -3.82 -14.14 14.75
CA ARG A 234 -3.98 -15.25 13.80
C ARG A 234 -2.75 -16.15 13.86
N ALA A 235 -2.90 -17.35 14.36
CA ALA A 235 -1.79 -18.32 14.52
C ALA A 235 -0.55 -17.70 15.22
N GLY A 236 -0.77 -16.94 16.30
CA GLY A 236 0.28 -16.25 17.06
C GLY A 236 0.79 -14.95 16.44
N LYS A 237 0.42 -14.62 15.22
CA LYS A 237 0.74 -13.35 14.58
C LYS A 237 -0.28 -12.29 14.95
N VAL A 238 0.21 -11.10 15.30
CA VAL A 238 -0.60 -9.96 15.76
C VAL A 238 -0.69 -8.90 14.67
N TYR A 239 -1.91 -8.47 14.40
CA TYR A 239 -2.20 -7.46 13.38
C TYR A 239 -3.07 -6.34 13.97
N HIS A 240 -2.84 -5.12 13.49
CA HIS A 240 -3.75 -4.00 13.65
C HIS A 240 -4.39 -3.72 12.30
N SER A 241 -5.64 -4.14 12.14
CA SER A 241 -6.36 -4.08 10.86
C SER A 241 -7.25 -2.84 10.80
N PRO A 242 -7.30 -2.12 9.68
CA PRO A 242 -8.26 -1.04 9.49
C PRO A 242 -9.69 -1.58 9.43
N SER A 243 -10.67 -0.72 9.74
CA SER A 243 -12.07 -1.01 9.45
C SER A 243 -12.28 -1.07 7.94
N LEU A 244 -12.79 -2.17 7.45
CA LEU A 244 -13.02 -2.43 6.03
C LEU A 244 -14.48 -2.84 5.79
N PRO A 245 -15.02 -2.60 4.57
CA PRO A 245 -16.37 -3.02 4.21
C PRO A 245 -16.60 -4.53 4.37
N ASP A 246 -17.87 -4.89 4.54
CA ASP A 246 -18.28 -6.29 4.47
C ASP A 246 -17.93 -6.89 3.10
N GLY A 247 -17.50 -8.15 3.08
CA GLY A 247 -17.10 -8.81 1.84
C GLY A 247 -15.59 -8.85 1.57
N VAL A 248 -14.79 -7.98 2.18
CA VAL A 248 -13.30 -8.02 2.05
C VAL A 248 -12.73 -9.38 2.41
N ARG A 249 -13.37 -10.10 3.32
CA ARG A 249 -12.96 -11.47 3.73
C ARG A 249 -13.06 -12.51 2.61
N ASN A 250 -13.81 -12.21 1.54
CA ASN A 250 -13.95 -13.09 0.39
C ASN A 250 -12.85 -12.87 -0.66
N LEU A 251 -12.06 -11.81 -0.51
CA LEU A 251 -10.95 -11.51 -1.40
C LEU A 251 -9.70 -12.34 -1.05
N HIS A 252 -8.92 -12.65 -2.07
CA HIS A 252 -7.57 -13.15 -1.86
C HIS A 252 -6.64 -12.01 -1.49
N PHE A 253 -6.17 -11.97 -0.25
CA PHE A 253 -5.25 -10.95 0.20
C PHE A 253 -3.99 -11.55 0.84
N LEU A 254 -2.86 -10.85 0.64
CA LEU A 254 -1.58 -11.21 1.24
C LEU A 254 -1.44 -10.59 2.63
N ARG A 255 -2.01 -9.40 2.80
CA ARG A 255 -1.95 -8.62 4.03
C ARG A 255 -3.22 -7.81 4.23
N ASN A 256 -3.71 -7.82 5.46
CA ASN A 256 -4.72 -6.90 5.95
C ASN A 256 -4.20 -6.21 7.22
N GLY A 257 -4.00 -4.91 7.15
CA GLY A 257 -3.47 -4.09 8.23
C GLY A 257 -1.97 -4.24 8.49
N LEU A 258 -1.52 -3.61 9.57
CA LEU A 258 -0.14 -3.63 10.02
C LEU A 258 0.18 -4.92 10.76
N TYR A 259 1.20 -5.64 10.33
CA TYR A 259 1.75 -6.76 11.07
C TYR A 259 2.63 -6.23 12.21
N LEU A 260 2.16 -6.36 13.46
CA LEU A 260 2.89 -5.86 14.63
C LEU A 260 3.99 -6.81 15.09
N GLY A 261 3.80 -8.12 14.97
CA GLY A 261 4.78 -9.10 15.44
C GLY A 261 4.15 -10.45 15.79
N GLU A 262 4.91 -11.24 16.52
CA GLU A 262 4.54 -12.60 16.87
C GLU A 262 4.52 -12.82 18.39
N LEU A 263 3.43 -13.40 18.89
CA LEU A 263 3.33 -13.90 20.25
C LEU A 263 4.03 -15.24 20.35
N LYS A 264 4.99 -15.34 21.25
CA LYS A 264 5.61 -16.57 21.71
C LYS A 264 5.00 -16.93 23.08
N LYS A 265 5.38 -18.06 23.64
CA LYS A 265 4.79 -18.60 24.87
C LYS A 265 4.68 -17.56 26.02
N ASP A 266 5.71 -16.72 26.17
CA ASP A 266 5.91 -15.80 27.30
C ASP A 266 6.32 -14.38 26.91
N ARG A 267 6.34 -14.06 25.61
CA ARG A 267 6.82 -12.76 25.13
C ARG A 267 6.25 -12.39 23.76
N PHE A 268 6.31 -11.12 23.44
CA PHE A 268 6.06 -10.58 22.11
C PHE A 268 7.37 -10.29 21.38
N GLU A 269 7.45 -10.69 20.13
CA GLU A 269 8.55 -10.40 19.22
C GLU A 269 8.06 -9.43 18.13
N PRO A 270 8.46 -8.15 18.16
CA PRO A 270 7.98 -7.15 17.21
C PRO A 270 8.52 -7.39 15.82
N SER A 271 7.71 -7.07 14.82
CA SER A 271 8.03 -7.26 13.41
C SER A 271 8.82 -6.09 12.82
N GLN A 272 9.51 -6.32 11.71
CA GLN A 272 10.18 -5.27 10.95
C GLN A 272 9.19 -4.24 10.36
N PRO A 273 8.06 -4.63 9.73
CA PRO A 273 7.04 -3.68 9.31
C PRO A 273 6.58 -2.73 10.43
N PHE A 274 6.45 -3.22 11.66
CA PHE A 274 6.08 -2.37 12.79
C PHE A 274 7.19 -1.35 13.13
N ALA A 275 8.47 -1.74 13.07
CA ALA A 275 9.57 -0.81 13.37
C ALA A 275 9.56 0.42 12.44
N VAL A 276 9.37 0.20 11.14
CA VAL A 276 9.48 1.28 10.14
C VAL A 276 8.26 2.22 10.11
N THR A 277 7.17 1.86 10.80
CA THR A 277 6.03 2.79 11.03
C THR A 277 6.25 3.72 12.22
N LEU A 278 7.26 3.43 13.03
CA LEU A 278 7.56 4.19 14.24
C LEU A 278 8.65 5.24 14.01
N SER A 279 8.69 6.22 14.88
CA SER A 279 9.75 7.22 15.00
C SER A 279 10.21 7.30 16.46
N ALA A 280 11.31 7.96 16.71
CA ALA A 280 11.90 8.09 18.05
C ALA A 280 10.94 8.71 19.08
N ASP A 281 10.01 9.57 18.66
CA ASP A 281 8.99 10.18 19.51
C ASP A 281 7.79 9.27 19.77
N LYS A 282 7.59 8.21 18.94
CA LYS A 282 6.48 7.26 19.08
C LYS A 282 6.78 6.06 19.97
N PHE A 283 8.05 5.78 20.27
CA PHE A 283 8.46 4.64 21.09
C PHE A 283 9.49 5.05 22.15
N LYS A 284 9.15 4.87 23.43
CA LYS A 284 9.95 5.41 24.57
C LYS A 284 11.35 4.81 24.68
N ASP A 285 11.53 3.58 24.24
CA ASP A 285 12.78 2.83 24.42
C ASP A 285 13.49 2.62 23.09
N TYR A 286 14.11 3.66 22.60
CA TYR A 286 14.77 3.70 21.30
C TYR A 286 16.27 3.98 21.43
N MET A 287 17.01 3.70 20.37
CA MET A 287 18.38 4.12 20.10
C MET A 287 18.39 4.90 18.79
N ASN A 288 18.80 6.17 18.83
CA ASN A 288 18.80 7.03 17.65
C ASN A 288 20.22 7.27 17.14
N LEU A 289 20.54 6.69 16.01
CA LEU A 289 21.81 6.87 15.31
C LEU A 289 21.73 8.02 14.30
N LYS A 290 22.87 8.44 13.80
CA LYS A 290 22.98 9.33 12.64
C LYS A 290 23.18 8.51 11.38
N ALA A 291 22.78 9.07 10.21
CA ALA A 291 22.96 8.39 8.94
C ALA A 291 24.45 8.07 8.62
N ASP A 292 25.37 8.92 9.09
CA ASP A 292 26.82 8.80 8.95
C ASP A 292 27.52 8.07 10.12
N ASP A 293 26.78 7.57 11.12
CA ASP A 293 27.33 6.74 12.21
C ASP A 293 27.69 5.35 11.66
N GLU A 294 28.93 4.91 11.87
CA GLU A 294 29.39 3.56 11.44
C GLU A 294 28.49 2.44 11.96
N ARG A 295 27.84 2.61 13.10
CA ARG A 295 26.92 1.64 13.68
C ARG A 295 25.66 1.47 12.84
N THR A 296 25.27 2.49 12.07
CA THR A 296 24.15 2.40 11.13
C THR A 296 24.43 1.40 10.03
N GLU A 297 25.61 1.45 9.43
CA GLU A 297 26.04 0.49 8.41
C GLU A 297 26.17 -0.93 8.98
N LYS A 298 26.83 -1.09 10.13
CA LYS A 298 26.92 -2.36 10.85
C LYS A 298 25.54 -2.95 11.13
N TYR A 299 24.58 -2.11 11.54
CA TYR A 299 23.22 -2.56 11.78
C TYR A 299 22.54 -3.06 10.50
N LEU A 300 22.69 -2.37 9.38
CA LEU A 300 22.13 -2.79 8.08
C LEU A 300 22.73 -4.11 7.56
N HIS A 301 24.00 -4.39 7.90
CA HIS A 301 24.65 -5.68 7.62
C HIS A 301 24.21 -6.80 8.57
N GLY A 302 23.47 -6.47 9.65
CA GLY A 302 23.00 -7.45 10.62
C GLY A 302 23.99 -7.73 11.75
N GLU A 303 25.02 -6.90 11.91
CA GLU A 303 25.99 -7.00 12.97
C GLU A 303 25.44 -6.51 14.32
N THR A 304 26.05 -6.95 15.40
CA THR A 304 25.79 -6.40 16.74
C THR A 304 26.50 -5.06 16.87
N ILE A 305 25.89 -4.12 17.62
CA ILE A 305 26.44 -2.80 17.86
C ILE A 305 26.54 -2.53 19.37
N SER A 306 27.57 -1.77 19.77
CA SER A 306 27.73 -1.30 21.15
C SER A 306 26.78 -0.16 21.45
N VAL A 307 26.30 -0.09 22.68
CA VAL A 307 25.42 0.96 23.19
C VAL A 307 26.09 1.58 24.41
N GLU A 308 26.35 2.89 24.34
CA GLU A 308 26.97 3.62 25.43
C GLU A 308 25.94 3.90 26.55
N PRO A 309 26.40 4.04 27.79
CA PRO A 309 25.54 4.42 28.90
C PRO A 309 24.80 5.74 28.62
N GLY A 310 23.47 5.73 28.74
CA GLY A 310 22.63 6.91 28.50
C GLY A 310 22.08 7.05 27.07
N GLU A 311 22.51 6.24 26.10
CA GLU A 311 21.95 6.26 24.73
C GLU A 311 20.53 5.67 24.64
N THR A 312 20.10 4.90 25.63
CA THR A 312 18.77 4.30 25.68
C THR A 312 18.11 4.51 27.05
N ALA A 313 16.79 4.57 27.08
CA ALA A 313 16.03 4.82 28.30
C ALA A 313 16.12 3.67 29.31
N SER A 314 16.31 2.43 28.86
CA SER A 314 16.48 1.26 29.73
C SER A 314 17.76 0.46 29.37
N PRO A 315 18.42 -0.20 30.36
CA PRO A 315 19.70 -0.88 30.15
C PRO A 315 19.57 -2.23 29.43
N SER A 316 18.35 -2.70 29.16
CA SER A 316 18.12 -4.01 28.53
C SER A 316 16.79 -4.08 27.80
N GLY A 317 16.55 -5.15 27.06
CA GLY A 317 15.28 -5.44 26.38
C GLY A 317 15.22 -4.93 24.95
N TRP A 318 14.01 -4.89 24.39
CA TRP A 318 13.79 -4.43 23.02
C TRP A 318 14.03 -2.93 22.89
N LYS A 319 14.74 -2.54 21.82
CA LYS A 319 15.00 -1.17 21.41
C LYS A 319 14.52 -0.97 19.98
N LEU A 320 13.82 0.12 19.74
CA LEU A 320 13.62 0.63 18.38
C LEU A 320 14.94 1.27 17.96
N VAL A 321 15.57 0.76 16.91
CA VAL A 321 16.71 1.40 16.28
C VAL A 321 16.20 2.41 15.29
N CYS A 322 16.57 3.67 15.49
CA CYS A 322 16.22 4.78 14.62
C CYS A 322 17.46 5.34 13.94
N VAL A 323 17.27 5.95 12.77
CA VAL A 323 18.26 6.78 12.08
C VAL A 323 17.64 8.13 11.82
N ASP A 324 18.27 9.19 12.33
CA ASP A 324 17.79 10.57 12.25
C ASP A 324 16.32 10.73 12.70
N GLY A 325 15.92 9.95 13.71
CA GLY A 325 14.58 9.94 14.29
C GLY A 325 13.60 8.95 13.65
N PHE A 326 13.91 8.37 12.50
CA PHE A 326 13.03 7.42 11.81
C PHE A 326 13.37 5.97 12.19
N GLY A 327 12.33 5.15 12.43
CA GLY A 327 12.51 3.74 12.78
C GLY A 327 13.10 2.94 11.64
N LEU A 328 14.24 2.31 11.91
CA LEU A 328 14.95 1.43 10.96
C LEU A 328 14.68 -0.04 11.23
N GLY A 329 14.55 -0.43 12.50
CA GLY A 329 14.32 -1.83 12.86
C GLY A 329 14.41 -2.06 14.37
N TRP A 330 14.52 -3.31 14.77
CA TRP A 330 14.57 -3.71 16.18
C TRP A 330 15.94 -4.27 16.57
N GLY A 331 16.30 -4.05 17.83
CA GLY A 331 17.42 -4.71 18.47
C GLY A 331 17.06 -5.14 19.90
N LYS A 332 17.77 -6.10 20.45
CA LYS A 332 17.63 -6.51 21.84
C LYS A 332 18.90 -6.19 22.61
N LEU A 333 18.82 -5.21 23.50
CA LEU A 333 19.96 -4.79 24.32
C LEU A 333 20.18 -5.78 25.47
N VAL A 334 21.42 -6.25 25.60
CA VAL A 334 21.88 -7.15 26.67
C VAL A 334 23.32 -6.78 27.00
N ASN A 335 23.58 -6.37 28.24
CA ASN A 335 24.92 -6.04 28.76
C ASN A 335 25.71 -5.07 27.85
N GLY A 336 25.09 -3.94 27.47
CA GLY A 336 25.72 -2.92 26.62
C GLY A 336 25.87 -3.30 25.14
N THR A 337 25.41 -4.48 24.74
CA THR A 337 25.46 -4.93 23.35
C THR A 337 24.05 -5.07 22.78
N LEU A 338 23.76 -4.38 21.67
CA LEU A 338 22.49 -4.53 20.95
C LEU A 338 22.59 -5.70 19.96
N LYS A 339 21.88 -6.77 20.27
CA LYS A 339 21.72 -7.92 19.37
C LYS A 339 20.79 -7.52 18.24
N ASN A 340 21.30 -7.51 17.04
CA ASN A 340 20.61 -7.12 15.83
C ASN A 340 19.41 -8.05 15.52
N LYS A 341 18.26 -7.44 15.14
CA LYS A 341 17.03 -8.13 14.73
C LYS A 341 16.57 -7.72 13.33
N TYR A 342 17.44 -7.03 12.59
CA TYR A 342 17.17 -6.66 11.21
C TYR A 342 17.06 -7.92 10.33
N PRO A 343 15.98 -8.06 9.53
CA PRO A 343 15.71 -9.29 8.78
C PRO A 343 16.82 -9.60 7.77
N VAL A 344 17.22 -10.88 7.67
CA VAL A 344 18.27 -11.30 6.74
C VAL A 344 17.97 -10.89 5.30
N GLY A 345 16.73 -11.02 4.85
CA GLY A 345 16.31 -10.64 3.49
C GLY A 345 16.26 -9.13 3.21
N TRP A 346 16.57 -8.28 4.22
CA TRP A 346 16.59 -6.81 4.09
C TRP A 346 18.00 -6.24 4.25
N ARG A 347 18.99 -7.08 4.59
CA ARG A 347 20.39 -6.68 4.77
C ARG A 347 21.03 -6.29 3.43
N LYS A 348 21.92 -5.31 3.51
CA LYS A 348 22.78 -4.90 2.38
C LYS A 348 23.89 -5.89 2.15
#